data_53aad4c32bcc3f9710b86e5569b9d0ec
#
_entry.id   53aad4c32bcc3f9710b86e5569b9d0ec
#
_cell.length_a   1.000
_cell.length_b   1.000
_cell.length_c   1.000
_cell.angle_alpha   90.00
_cell.angle_beta   90.00
_cell.angle_gamma   90.00
#
_symmetry.space_group_name_H-M   'P 1'
#
loop_
_entity.id
_entity.type
_entity.pdbx_description
1 polymer ?
#
loop_
_entity_poly.entity_id
_entity_poly.type
_entity_poly.pdbx_seq_one_letter_code
_entity_poly.pdbx_strand_id
1 'polypeptide(L)'
;MYLEKINSPADVKKLTVDEMTALAEEMRKALLFRLSKHGGHFGPNFGMVEATIAMHYVFESPNDKIVFDVSHQSYPHKMLTGRKESYLDADKFDDISGYTNPEESEHDFFTVGHTSTSVSLASGLAKARDLKGEEGNVIAVIGDGSLSGGEALEGIDFAGEMDTNFIIVVNDNDMSIAENHGGMYRNLKLLRDTEGKAECNLFKAMGLDYVFVKDGNDIPSLIEAFEGVKDSKKPVAVHIVTQKGKGYAPAEKDKETWHWHMPFDPETGKSLYNSEGEDYGTVTCDHLLEKMQADKSVCAITSATPTVFGFTPDVRKKAGKQFMDVGIAEEHAMALASGIAKNGGKPFYGVYSSFLQRTYDQLSQDVCINKSPVTIAVFAASVYGMSDVTHLGIYDIPMISNIPELVYLAPVTKEEYLAMLDWSLEQNEHPVAIRVPASIVSDGKPFTKDLSKLNKYEMTQQGSQVAVIALGSFYGMGVEAAKLIEEKTGVKATVINPYYITGIDKEMLECLKADHKTVITLEDGVLEGGFGEKIARFYGDSDVKTLCFGLEKKFYDRYDPAEVLKENHLTPEQIAEDVIKTL
;
A
#
# COMPACT_ATOMS: atom_id res chain seq x y z
N MET A 1 31.93 1.06 -20.38
CA MET A 1 30.57 1.63 -20.11
C MET A 1 30.71 2.82 -19.16
N TYR A 2 29.82 3.81 -19.26
CA TYR A 2 29.85 4.97 -18.35
C TYR A 2 29.34 4.59 -16.97
N LEU A 3 28.23 3.82 -16.87
CA LEU A 3 27.65 3.41 -15.60
C LEU A 3 28.65 2.69 -14.68
N GLU A 4 29.52 1.85 -15.22
CA GLU A 4 30.54 1.16 -14.43
C GLU A 4 31.52 2.13 -13.73
N LYS A 5 31.70 3.33 -14.30
CA LYS A 5 32.62 4.35 -13.78
C LYS A 5 31.96 5.26 -12.73
N ILE A 6 30.64 5.25 -12.63
CA ILE A 6 29.89 6.07 -11.65
C ILE A 6 29.90 5.34 -10.31
N ASN A 7 30.56 5.91 -9.31
CA ASN A 7 30.56 5.42 -7.93
C ASN A 7 29.87 6.39 -6.97
N SER A 8 29.72 7.65 -7.39
CA SER A 8 29.05 8.69 -6.61
C SER A 8 28.47 9.77 -7.55
N PRO A 9 27.59 10.64 -7.07
CA PRO A 9 27.11 11.79 -7.84
C PRO A 9 28.20 12.69 -8.39
N ALA A 10 29.35 12.79 -7.71
CA ALA A 10 30.51 13.57 -8.17
C ALA A 10 31.08 13.07 -9.50
N ASP A 11 30.86 11.80 -9.84
CA ASP A 11 31.33 11.27 -11.12
C ASP A 11 30.41 11.68 -12.28
N VAL A 12 29.11 11.86 -12.02
CA VAL A 12 28.13 12.37 -13.01
C VAL A 12 28.51 13.78 -13.47
N LYS A 13 29.00 14.63 -12.55
CA LYS A 13 29.40 16.02 -12.82
C LYS A 13 30.60 16.17 -13.77
N LYS A 14 31.33 15.09 -14.00
CA LYS A 14 32.50 15.06 -14.93
C LYS A 14 32.10 14.74 -16.37
N LEU A 15 30.86 14.34 -16.60
CA LEU A 15 30.37 13.89 -17.89
C LEU A 15 29.95 15.08 -18.77
N THR A 16 30.16 14.96 -20.05
CA THR A 16 29.56 15.81 -21.08
C THR A 16 28.09 15.41 -21.29
N VAL A 17 27.30 16.25 -21.96
CA VAL A 17 25.91 15.96 -22.31
C VAL A 17 25.78 14.67 -23.11
N ASP A 18 26.65 14.45 -24.10
CA ASP A 18 26.66 13.23 -24.92
C ASP A 18 26.94 11.98 -24.07
N GLU A 19 27.87 12.10 -23.12
CA GLU A 19 28.21 11.01 -22.19
C GLU A 19 27.06 10.73 -21.19
N MET A 20 26.36 11.77 -20.72
CA MET A 20 25.16 11.61 -19.89
C MET A 20 24.01 10.94 -20.65
N THR A 21 23.85 11.28 -21.94
CA THR A 21 22.87 10.60 -22.81
C THR A 21 23.21 9.12 -22.98
N ALA A 22 24.49 8.80 -23.19
CA ALA A 22 24.93 7.41 -23.26
C ALA A 22 24.77 6.68 -21.91
N LEU A 23 25.01 7.37 -20.79
CA LEU A 23 24.77 6.85 -19.44
C LEU A 23 23.28 6.52 -19.23
N ALA A 24 22.37 7.36 -19.69
CA ALA A 24 20.91 7.12 -19.58
C ALA A 24 20.51 5.82 -20.28
N GLU A 25 21.04 5.55 -21.45
CA GLU A 25 20.80 4.30 -22.19
C GLU A 25 21.40 3.07 -21.48
N GLU A 26 22.57 3.21 -20.88
CA GLU A 26 23.18 2.13 -20.07
C GLU A 26 22.36 1.85 -18.81
N MET A 27 21.86 2.88 -18.12
CA MET A 27 20.99 2.72 -16.95
C MET A 27 19.69 2.02 -17.31
N ARG A 28 19.06 2.33 -18.45
CA ARG A 28 17.86 1.61 -18.92
C ARG A 28 18.13 0.13 -19.20
N LYS A 29 19.29 -0.21 -19.75
CA LYS A 29 19.68 -1.62 -19.94
C LYS A 29 19.85 -2.33 -18.60
N ALA A 30 20.45 -1.68 -17.62
CA ALA A 30 20.60 -2.22 -16.27
C ALA A 30 19.23 -2.39 -15.56
N LEU A 31 18.31 -1.41 -15.71
CA LEU A 31 16.94 -1.52 -15.24
C LEU A 31 16.21 -2.70 -15.88
N LEU A 32 16.30 -2.83 -17.21
CA LEU A 32 15.66 -3.95 -17.93
C LEU A 32 16.22 -5.30 -17.48
N PHE A 33 17.53 -5.41 -17.31
CA PHE A 33 18.20 -6.62 -16.83
C PHE A 33 17.70 -7.04 -15.44
N ARG A 34 17.64 -6.10 -14.47
CA ARG A 34 17.15 -6.38 -13.14
C ARG A 34 15.65 -6.72 -13.16
N LEU A 35 14.83 -5.84 -13.74
CA LEU A 35 13.37 -5.93 -13.64
C LEU A 35 12.79 -7.11 -14.42
N SER A 36 13.44 -7.53 -15.52
CA SER A 36 13.01 -8.75 -16.23
C SER A 36 13.21 -10.02 -15.42
N LYS A 37 14.18 -10.05 -14.50
CA LYS A 37 14.52 -11.22 -13.68
C LYS A 37 13.92 -11.19 -12.27
N HIS A 38 13.83 -10.00 -11.69
CA HIS A 38 13.43 -9.82 -10.28
C HIS A 38 12.01 -9.24 -10.15
N GLY A 39 11.53 -8.49 -11.16
CA GLY A 39 10.31 -7.69 -11.06
C GLY A 39 10.53 -6.37 -10.34
N GLY A 40 9.46 -5.58 -10.17
CA GLY A 40 9.47 -4.30 -9.49
C GLY A 40 8.83 -3.16 -10.28
N HIS A 41 9.01 -1.91 -9.82
CA HIS A 41 8.45 -0.73 -10.45
C HIS A 41 9.19 -0.42 -11.76
N PHE A 42 8.49 -0.56 -12.88
CA PHE A 42 9.08 -0.47 -14.22
C PHE A 42 8.93 0.94 -14.82
N GLY A 43 7.71 1.31 -15.18
CA GLY A 43 7.42 2.55 -15.91
C GLY A 43 7.92 3.81 -15.23
N PRO A 44 7.71 3.99 -13.91
CA PRO A 44 8.20 5.15 -13.16
C PRO A 44 9.72 5.33 -13.27
N ASN A 45 10.49 4.25 -13.14
CA ASN A 45 11.95 4.30 -13.19
C ASN A 45 12.48 4.64 -14.58
N PHE A 46 11.93 4.03 -15.63
CA PHE A 46 12.31 4.31 -17.01
C PHE A 46 12.03 5.76 -17.42
N GLY A 47 10.96 6.36 -16.87
CA GLY A 47 10.60 7.76 -17.13
C GLY A 47 11.53 8.77 -16.45
N MET A 48 12.14 8.42 -15.31
CA MET A 48 12.91 9.34 -14.47
C MET A 48 14.42 9.31 -14.67
N VAL A 49 14.95 8.56 -15.63
CA VAL A 49 16.40 8.37 -15.81
C VAL A 49 17.11 9.70 -16.07
N GLU A 50 16.69 10.47 -17.09
CA GLU A 50 17.32 11.74 -17.46
C GLU A 50 17.16 12.80 -16.37
N ALA A 51 15.96 12.89 -15.77
CA ALA A 51 15.69 13.85 -14.69
C ALA A 51 16.61 13.57 -13.48
N THR A 52 16.82 12.29 -13.15
CA THR A 52 17.72 11.91 -12.04
C THR A 52 19.18 12.21 -12.36
N ILE A 53 19.64 11.94 -13.59
CA ILE A 53 21.01 12.30 -14.03
C ILE A 53 21.20 13.82 -13.92
N ALA A 54 20.24 14.62 -14.45
CA ALA A 54 20.33 16.07 -14.42
C ALA A 54 20.32 16.63 -12.99
N MET A 55 19.48 16.07 -12.09
CA MET A 55 19.50 16.46 -10.67
C MET A 55 20.87 16.20 -10.04
N HIS A 56 21.46 15.03 -10.23
CA HIS A 56 22.79 14.70 -9.68
C HIS A 56 23.94 15.45 -10.38
N TYR A 57 23.73 15.93 -11.60
CA TYR A 57 24.68 16.82 -12.27
C TYR A 57 24.67 18.23 -11.66
N VAL A 58 23.49 18.79 -11.36
CA VAL A 58 23.32 20.17 -10.88
C VAL A 58 23.50 20.29 -9.37
N PHE A 59 22.83 19.44 -8.59
CA PHE A 59 22.80 19.51 -7.12
C PHE A 59 23.91 18.69 -6.46
N GLU A 60 24.30 19.10 -5.25
CA GLU A 60 25.41 18.50 -4.47
C GLU A 60 24.91 17.52 -3.41
N SER A 61 24.27 16.40 -3.83
CA SER A 61 23.83 15.37 -2.88
C SER A 61 25.06 14.72 -2.19
N PRO A 62 25.03 14.49 -0.84
CA PRO A 62 23.89 14.62 0.09
C PRO A 62 23.75 16.00 0.74
N ASN A 63 24.62 16.99 0.46
CA ASN A 63 24.47 18.35 1.01
C ASN A 63 23.15 18.98 0.56
N ASP A 64 22.89 18.97 -0.75
CA ASP A 64 21.57 19.23 -1.29
C ASP A 64 20.70 17.99 -1.10
N LYS A 65 19.54 18.16 -0.47
CA LYS A 65 18.69 17.06 0.00
C LYS A 65 17.59 16.77 -1.00
N ILE A 66 17.56 15.55 -1.53
CA ILE A 66 16.53 15.10 -2.49
C ILE A 66 15.62 14.09 -1.81
N VAL A 67 14.32 14.37 -1.75
CA VAL A 67 13.29 13.48 -1.19
C VAL A 67 12.36 13.03 -2.32
N PHE A 68 12.32 11.75 -2.58
CA PHE A 68 11.45 11.15 -3.59
C PHE A 68 10.12 10.74 -2.97
N ASP A 69 9.01 11.19 -3.56
CA ASP A 69 7.66 10.75 -3.18
C ASP A 69 7.47 9.26 -3.52
N VAL A 70 6.83 8.48 -2.66
CA VAL A 70 6.77 7.01 -2.78
C VAL A 70 8.16 6.37 -2.83
N SER A 71 9.07 7.01 -3.51
CA SER A 71 10.44 6.61 -3.84
C SER A 71 10.58 5.35 -4.74
N HIS A 72 9.47 4.82 -5.25
CA HIS A 72 9.45 3.69 -6.18
C HIS A 72 10.10 3.99 -7.54
N GLN A 73 10.34 5.28 -7.86
CA GLN A 73 11.07 5.76 -9.06
C GLN A 73 12.53 6.10 -8.77
N SER A 74 13.07 5.67 -7.62
CA SER A 74 14.43 6.01 -7.17
C SER A 74 15.54 5.07 -7.66
N TYR A 75 15.25 4.10 -8.51
CA TYR A 75 16.28 3.17 -9.00
C TYR A 75 17.43 3.88 -9.75
N PRO A 76 17.17 4.86 -10.63
CA PRO A 76 18.24 5.68 -11.21
C PRO A 76 19.07 6.41 -10.15
N HIS A 77 18.45 6.95 -9.10
CA HIS A 77 19.14 7.57 -7.97
C HIS A 77 20.05 6.58 -7.25
N LYS A 78 19.57 5.37 -6.96
CA LYS A 78 20.37 4.31 -6.33
C LYS A 78 21.60 3.93 -7.18
N MET A 79 21.45 3.84 -8.50
CA MET A 79 22.58 3.55 -9.40
C MET A 79 23.66 4.64 -9.33
N LEU A 80 23.27 5.92 -9.23
CA LEU A 80 24.18 7.06 -9.20
C LEU A 80 24.79 7.34 -7.83
N THR A 81 24.26 6.73 -6.77
CA THR A 81 24.67 6.89 -5.37
C THR A 81 25.33 5.63 -4.78
N GLY A 82 26.07 4.90 -5.62
CA GLY A 82 26.94 3.81 -5.19
C GLY A 82 26.33 2.42 -5.15
N ARG A 83 25.05 2.26 -5.53
CA ARG A 83 24.32 0.97 -5.47
C ARG A 83 24.08 0.33 -6.85
N LYS A 84 24.84 0.71 -7.86
CA LYS A 84 24.71 0.20 -9.25
C LYS A 84 24.89 -1.32 -9.38
N GLU A 85 25.69 -1.93 -8.51
CA GLU A 85 25.95 -3.38 -8.57
C GLU A 85 24.67 -4.20 -8.42
N SER A 86 23.71 -3.73 -7.63
CA SER A 86 22.40 -4.38 -7.49
C SER A 86 21.52 -4.26 -8.76
N TYR A 87 22.00 -3.63 -9.81
CA TYR A 87 21.35 -3.56 -11.13
C TYR A 87 22.18 -4.26 -12.22
N LEU A 88 23.45 -4.57 -11.94
CA LEU A 88 24.38 -5.16 -12.89
C LEU A 88 24.68 -6.64 -12.59
N ASP A 89 24.50 -7.05 -11.34
CA ASP A 89 24.80 -8.40 -10.83
C ASP A 89 23.53 -9.03 -10.24
N ALA A 90 23.10 -10.18 -10.78
CA ALA A 90 21.87 -10.84 -10.34
C ALA A 90 21.94 -11.37 -8.90
N ASP A 91 23.13 -11.72 -8.42
CA ASP A 91 23.33 -12.22 -7.05
C ASP A 91 23.19 -11.10 -5.99
N LYS A 92 23.11 -9.84 -6.43
CA LYS A 92 23.00 -8.65 -5.56
C LYS A 92 21.65 -7.92 -5.67
N PHE A 93 20.68 -8.50 -6.34
CA PHE A 93 19.39 -7.84 -6.51
C PHE A 93 18.69 -7.52 -5.17
N ASP A 94 18.84 -8.38 -4.19
CA ASP A 94 18.23 -8.26 -2.87
C ASP A 94 19.05 -7.47 -1.85
N ASP A 95 20.26 -6.99 -2.23
CA ASP A 95 21.10 -6.15 -1.37
C ASP A 95 20.46 -4.77 -1.08
N ILE A 96 19.50 -4.35 -1.91
CA ILE A 96 18.81 -3.06 -1.78
C ILE A 96 17.29 -3.23 -1.83
N SER A 97 16.58 -2.33 -1.17
CA SER A 97 15.12 -2.24 -1.25
C SER A 97 14.64 -1.59 -2.56
N GLY A 98 13.35 -1.72 -2.85
CA GLY A 98 12.69 -1.03 -3.96
C GLY A 98 12.36 0.45 -3.68
N TYR A 99 12.73 0.97 -2.50
CA TYR A 99 12.45 2.32 -2.03
C TYR A 99 13.71 2.98 -1.47
N THR A 100 13.68 4.29 -1.24
CA THR A 100 14.79 4.95 -0.52
C THR A 100 14.91 4.40 0.89
N ASN A 101 16.15 4.22 1.36
CA ASN A 101 16.43 3.71 2.70
C ASN A 101 17.72 4.34 3.24
N PRO A 102 17.64 5.12 4.34
CA PRO A 102 18.80 5.73 4.99
C PRO A 102 19.85 4.73 5.48
N GLU A 103 19.47 3.48 5.73
CA GLU A 103 20.43 2.43 6.11
C GLU A 103 21.28 1.95 4.92
N GLU A 104 20.82 2.17 3.68
CA GLU A 104 21.55 1.81 2.47
C GLU A 104 22.52 2.91 2.02
N SER A 105 22.18 4.19 2.24
CA SER A 105 22.94 5.32 1.69
C SER A 105 22.67 6.64 2.41
N GLU A 106 23.71 7.44 2.63
CA GLU A 106 23.62 8.81 3.14
C GLU A 106 22.86 9.78 2.19
N HIS A 107 22.61 9.37 0.96
CA HIS A 107 21.86 10.13 -0.02
C HIS A 107 20.33 9.95 0.12
N ASP A 108 19.89 8.98 0.91
CA ASP A 108 18.50 8.69 1.22
C ASP A 108 18.16 9.25 2.61
N PHE A 109 17.22 10.19 2.72
CA PHE A 109 16.90 10.85 3.99
C PHE A 109 15.76 10.17 4.75
N PHE A 110 14.91 9.44 4.04
CA PHE A 110 13.74 8.75 4.60
C PHE A 110 13.51 7.42 3.90
N THR A 111 12.99 6.45 4.65
CA THR A 111 12.32 5.29 4.06
C THR A 111 10.90 5.71 3.69
N VAL A 112 10.62 5.87 2.40
CA VAL A 112 9.32 6.31 1.88
C VAL A 112 8.75 5.23 0.98
N GLY A 113 7.49 4.92 1.11
CA GLY A 113 6.77 3.97 0.25
C GLY A 113 5.33 4.38 0.01
N HIS A 114 4.76 5.24 0.86
CA HIS A 114 3.45 5.83 0.64
C HIS A 114 3.56 7.14 -0.13
N THR A 115 2.53 7.44 -0.92
CA THR A 115 2.42 8.62 -1.77
C THR A 115 2.21 9.91 -0.99
N SER A 116 2.43 11.06 -1.65
CA SER A 116 1.99 12.39 -1.21
C SER A 116 2.74 13.01 -0.05
N THR A 117 3.80 12.36 0.47
CA THR A 117 4.51 12.78 1.70
C THR A 117 5.78 13.59 1.43
N SER A 118 6.34 13.53 0.21
CA SER A 118 7.66 14.10 -0.09
C SER A 118 7.74 15.61 0.14
N VAL A 119 6.69 16.34 -0.21
CA VAL A 119 6.66 17.79 -0.06
C VAL A 119 6.70 18.19 1.41
N SER A 120 5.90 17.51 2.25
CA SER A 120 5.89 17.72 3.71
C SER A 120 7.22 17.36 4.36
N LEU A 121 7.79 16.19 4.02
CA LEU A 121 9.08 15.74 4.55
C LEU A 121 10.22 16.70 4.15
N ALA A 122 10.26 17.10 2.90
CA ALA A 122 11.28 18.01 2.38
C ALA A 122 11.13 19.43 2.95
N SER A 123 9.88 19.94 3.13
CA SER A 123 9.67 21.23 3.79
C SER A 123 10.20 21.24 5.23
N GLY A 124 10.05 20.11 5.94
CA GLY A 124 10.65 19.91 7.25
C GLY A 124 12.19 19.98 7.24
N LEU A 125 12.83 19.38 6.21
CA LEU A 125 14.30 19.48 6.03
C LEU A 125 14.72 20.92 5.73
N ALA A 126 13.99 21.63 4.85
CA ALA A 126 14.26 23.03 4.54
C ALA A 126 14.14 23.92 5.78
N LYS A 127 13.08 23.72 6.58
CA LYS A 127 12.89 24.44 7.83
C LYS A 127 14.01 24.18 8.85
N ALA A 128 14.44 22.94 8.97
CA ALA A 128 15.54 22.57 9.87
C ALA A 128 16.88 23.18 9.43
N ARG A 129 17.18 23.21 8.12
CA ARG A 129 18.33 23.90 7.54
C ARG A 129 18.31 25.38 7.93
N ASP A 130 17.18 26.05 7.72
CA ASP A 130 17.04 27.49 8.00
C ASP A 130 17.22 27.80 9.48
N LEU A 131 16.62 27.00 10.37
CA LEU A 131 16.75 27.18 11.82
C LEU A 131 18.20 27.02 12.32
N LYS A 132 18.99 26.19 11.63
CA LYS A 132 20.41 26.02 11.93
C LYS A 132 21.32 27.05 11.25
N GLY A 133 20.79 27.85 10.32
CA GLY A 133 21.58 28.74 9.46
C GLY A 133 22.51 28.01 8.51
N GLU A 134 22.16 26.79 8.12
CA GLU A 134 22.88 26.00 7.14
C GLU A 134 22.50 26.42 5.71
N GLU A 135 23.37 26.12 4.74
CA GLU A 135 23.12 26.36 3.32
C GLU A 135 22.79 25.02 2.59
N GLY A 136 22.36 25.11 1.34
CA GLY A 136 22.07 23.99 0.48
C GLY A 136 20.63 23.96 -0.01
N ASN A 137 20.39 23.26 -1.10
CA ASN A 137 19.07 23.11 -1.70
C ASN A 137 18.31 21.96 -1.05
N VAL A 138 16.98 22.11 -0.98
CA VAL A 138 16.09 21.00 -0.60
C VAL A 138 15.08 20.78 -1.72
N ILE A 139 15.04 19.56 -2.22
CA ILE A 139 14.29 19.17 -3.40
C ILE A 139 13.29 18.06 -3.02
N ALA A 140 12.00 18.31 -3.24
CA ALA A 140 10.96 17.28 -3.25
C ALA A 140 10.69 16.85 -4.69
N VAL A 141 10.68 15.54 -4.95
CA VAL A 141 10.31 14.98 -6.26
C VAL A 141 8.98 14.27 -6.10
N ILE A 142 7.94 14.76 -6.76
CA ILE A 142 6.58 14.22 -6.66
C ILE A 142 5.98 13.93 -8.03
N GLY A 143 5.33 12.76 -8.17
CA GLY A 143 4.59 12.41 -9.38
C GLY A 143 3.22 13.10 -9.43
N ASP A 144 2.72 13.31 -10.64
CA ASP A 144 1.38 13.89 -10.88
C ASP A 144 0.27 13.09 -10.18
N GLY A 145 0.32 11.76 -10.17
CA GLY A 145 -0.63 10.93 -9.43
C GLY A 145 -0.68 11.24 -7.93
N SER A 146 0.48 11.43 -7.31
CA SER A 146 0.61 11.71 -5.87
C SER A 146 0.11 13.10 -5.46
N LEU A 147 0.01 14.04 -6.40
CA LEU A 147 -0.54 15.37 -6.13
C LEU A 147 -2.02 15.35 -5.72
N SER A 148 -2.76 14.27 -5.99
CA SER A 148 -4.17 14.14 -5.57
C SER A 148 -4.33 13.87 -4.08
N GLY A 149 -3.28 13.47 -3.36
CA GLY A 149 -3.33 13.26 -1.92
C GLY A 149 -3.46 14.56 -1.13
N GLY A 150 -4.27 14.55 -0.07
CA GLY A 150 -4.49 15.71 0.79
C GLY A 150 -3.18 16.27 1.34
N GLU A 151 -2.31 15.43 1.88
CA GLU A 151 -1.02 15.83 2.44
C GLU A 151 -0.10 16.54 1.43
N ALA A 152 -0.12 16.12 0.14
CA ALA A 152 0.65 16.80 -0.89
C ALA A 152 0.14 18.22 -1.12
N LEU A 153 -1.19 18.43 -1.15
CA LEU A 153 -1.79 19.75 -1.30
C LEU A 153 -1.53 20.62 -0.07
N GLU A 154 -1.63 20.08 1.14
CA GLU A 154 -1.27 20.77 2.40
C GLU A 154 0.22 21.17 2.40
N GLY A 155 1.10 20.29 1.97
CA GLY A 155 2.53 20.57 1.85
C GLY A 155 2.85 21.66 0.82
N ILE A 156 2.15 21.69 -0.32
CA ILE A 156 2.31 22.73 -1.34
C ILE A 156 1.76 24.07 -0.84
N ASP A 157 0.62 24.08 -0.15
CA ASP A 157 0.02 25.26 0.46
C ASP A 157 0.99 25.89 1.49
N PHE A 158 1.52 25.06 2.39
CA PHE A 158 2.54 25.50 3.34
C PHE A 158 3.82 26.01 2.65
N ALA A 159 4.26 25.35 1.58
CA ALA A 159 5.42 25.79 0.82
C ALA A 159 5.26 27.21 0.28
N GLY A 160 4.04 27.60 -0.09
CA GLY A 160 3.73 28.95 -0.57
C GLY A 160 3.98 30.07 0.44
N GLU A 161 4.02 29.76 1.74
CA GLU A 161 4.37 30.70 2.82
C GLU A 161 5.86 30.70 3.17
N MET A 162 6.65 29.78 2.62
CA MET A 162 8.08 29.69 2.92
C MET A 162 8.88 30.73 2.16
N ASP A 163 9.61 31.59 2.85
CA ASP A 163 10.56 32.55 2.26
C ASP A 163 11.98 31.98 2.21
N THR A 164 12.15 30.82 1.54
CA THR A 164 13.44 30.12 1.54
C THR A 164 13.61 29.26 0.29
N ASN A 165 14.81 28.70 0.11
CA ASN A 165 15.07 27.72 -0.94
C ASN A 165 14.28 26.44 -0.68
N PHE A 166 13.33 26.15 -1.57
CA PHE A 166 12.60 24.89 -1.60
C PHE A 166 12.15 24.60 -3.03
N ILE A 167 12.58 23.48 -3.58
CA ILE A 167 12.33 23.10 -4.98
C ILE A 167 11.41 21.91 -5.01
N ILE A 168 10.28 22.01 -5.71
CA ILE A 168 9.33 20.92 -5.91
C ILE A 168 9.38 20.50 -7.38
N VAL A 169 9.99 19.36 -7.66
CA VAL A 169 10.03 18.78 -9.01
C VAL A 169 8.77 17.95 -9.21
N VAL A 170 7.87 18.45 -10.04
CA VAL A 170 6.61 17.77 -10.40
C VAL A 170 6.84 16.95 -11.65
N ASN A 171 6.89 15.64 -11.51
CA ASN A 171 7.02 14.68 -12.61
C ASN A 171 5.65 14.35 -13.18
N ASP A 172 5.27 15.00 -14.27
CA ASP A 172 3.98 14.83 -14.95
C ASP A 172 4.14 13.89 -16.16
N ASN A 173 3.56 12.71 -16.09
CA ASN A 173 3.49 11.74 -17.19
C ASN A 173 2.05 11.35 -17.55
N ASP A 174 1.08 12.10 -17.03
CA ASP A 174 -0.37 11.94 -17.24
C ASP A 174 -0.92 10.58 -16.77
N MET A 175 -0.28 9.97 -15.75
CA MET A 175 -0.66 8.67 -15.21
C MET A 175 -0.29 8.55 -13.72
N SER A 176 -1.24 8.01 -12.95
CA SER A 176 -0.98 7.37 -11.65
C SER A 176 -0.55 5.89 -11.87
N ILE A 177 -1.02 4.94 -11.05
CA ILE A 177 -1.01 3.53 -11.41
C ILE A 177 -1.92 3.36 -12.63
N ALA A 178 -3.21 3.69 -12.48
CA ALA A 178 -4.20 3.82 -13.55
C ALA A 178 -4.25 5.25 -14.11
N GLU A 179 -5.29 5.58 -14.87
CA GLU A 179 -5.54 6.95 -15.35
C GLU A 179 -5.78 7.94 -14.21
N ASN A 180 -5.35 9.16 -14.36
CA ASN A 180 -5.57 10.23 -13.39
C ASN A 180 -7.02 10.70 -13.35
N HIS A 181 -7.56 10.88 -12.14
CA HIS A 181 -8.92 11.38 -11.91
C HIS A 181 -8.92 12.63 -11.02
N GLY A 182 -9.74 13.62 -11.37
CA GLY A 182 -9.93 14.84 -10.60
C GLY A 182 -9.78 16.14 -11.39
N GLY A 183 -10.24 17.23 -10.79
CA GLY A 183 -10.24 18.57 -11.42
C GLY A 183 -8.84 19.16 -11.62
N MET A 184 -7.90 18.82 -10.74
CA MET A 184 -6.51 19.28 -10.78
C MET A 184 -5.81 18.84 -12.09
N TYR A 185 -6.07 17.65 -12.58
CA TYR A 185 -5.46 17.14 -13.82
C TYR A 185 -5.87 17.90 -15.07
N ARG A 186 -7.03 18.59 -15.03
CA ARG A 186 -7.40 19.55 -16.10
C ARG A 186 -6.46 20.74 -16.12
N ASN A 187 -5.99 21.20 -14.94
CA ASN A 187 -5.01 22.27 -14.86
C ASN A 187 -3.63 21.79 -15.32
N LEU A 188 -3.16 20.61 -14.88
CA LEU A 188 -1.90 20.04 -15.37
C LEU A 188 -1.93 19.88 -16.90
N LYS A 189 -3.03 19.35 -17.45
CA LYS A 189 -3.21 19.27 -18.90
C LYS A 189 -3.15 20.64 -19.58
N LEU A 190 -3.82 21.65 -19.03
CA LEU A 190 -3.77 23.02 -19.55
C LEU A 190 -2.34 23.57 -19.54
N LEU A 191 -1.58 23.31 -18.47
CA LEU A 191 -0.16 23.72 -18.37
C LEU A 191 0.70 22.98 -19.41
N ARG A 192 0.49 21.69 -19.66
CA ARG A 192 1.16 20.95 -20.75
C ARG A 192 0.81 21.53 -22.13
N ASP A 193 -0.49 21.73 -22.40
CA ASP A 193 -0.99 22.21 -23.69
C ASP A 193 -0.51 23.64 -24.01
N THR A 194 -0.28 24.46 -22.99
CA THR A 194 0.17 25.86 -23.12
C THR A 194 1.65 26.07 -22.84
N GLU A 195 2.41 25.00 -22.68
CA GLU A 195 3.83 25.04 -22.32
C GLU A 195 4.08 25.93 -21.08
N GLY A 196 3.25 25.74 -20.06
CA GLY A 196 3.34 26.49 -18.79
C GLY A 196 2.87 27.94 -18.81
N LYS A 197 2.36 28.44 -19.94
CA LYS A 197 2.01 29.86 -20.14
C LYS A 197 0.60 30.25 -19.71
N ALA A 198 -0.24 29.26 -19.33
CA ALA A 198 -1.61 29.56 -18.89
C ALA A 198 -1.61 30.45 -17.64
N GLU A 199 -2.53 31.42 -17.61
CA GLU A 199 -2.75 32.29 -16.44
C GLU A 199 -3.28 31.46 -15.24
N CYS A 200 -4.19 30.53 -15.51
CA CYS A 200 -4.68 29.58 -14.51
C CYS A 200 -3.59 28.51 -14.25
N ASN A 201 -2.86 28.69 -13.17
CA ASN A 201 -1.75 27.82 -12.78
C ASN A 201 -1.84 27.52 -11.28
N LEU A 202 -2.10 26.28 -10.93
CA LEU A 202 -2.27 25.80 -9.56
C LEU A 202 -1.08 26.19 -8.67
N PHE A 203 0.14 25.98 -9.13
CA PHE A 203 1.34 26.24 -8.33
C PHE A 203 1.53 27.73 -8.05
N LYS A 204 1.31 28.59 -9.06
CA LYS A 204 1.34 30.04 -8.88
C LYS A 204 0.22 30.54 -7.97
N ALA A 205 -0.97 29.93 -8.07
CA ALA A 205 -2.09 30.27 -7.19
C ALA A 205 -1.82 29.94 -5.72
N MET A 206 -0.98 28.95 -5.46
CA MET A 206 -0.49 28.59 -4.13
C MET A 206 0.77 29.34 -3.69
N GLY A 207 1.22 30.37 -4.43
CA GLY A 207 2.33 31.25 -4.03
C GLY A 207 3.72 30.81 -4.47
N LEU A 208 3.85 29.73 -5.26
CA LEU A 208 5.15 29.25 -5.74
C LEU A 208 5.58 29.96 -7.03
N ASP A 209 6.88 30.17 -7.19
CA ASP A 209 7.45 30.39 -8.51
C ASP A 209 7.28 29.11 -9.36
N TYR A 210 7.30 29.25 -10.70
CA TYR A 210 6.98 28.14 -11.58
C TYR A 210 7.85 28.11 -12.82
N VAL A 211 8.45 26.96 -13.07
CA VAL A 211 9.25 26.65 -14.27
C VAL A 211 8.63 25.45 -14.97
N PHE A 212 8.50 25.49 -16.29
CA PHE A 212 7.95 24.41 -17.10
C PHE A 212 9.02 23.85 -18.03
N VAL A 213 9.20 22.53 -18.01
CA VAL A 213 10.10 21.78 -18.91
C VAL A 213 9.25 20.87 -19.79
N LYS A 214 9.15 21.24 -21.08
CA LYS A 214 8.31 20.54 -22.06
C LYS A 214 8.76 19.11 -22.32
N ASP A 215 10.07 18.89 -22.38
CA ASP A 215 10.68 17.57 -22.54
C ASP A 215 11.51 17.22 -21.30
N GLY A 216 10.84 16.58 -20.34
CA GLY A 216 11.43 16.12 -19.09
C GLY A 216 12.34 14.88 -19.27
N ASN A 217 12.59 14.47 -20.50
CA ASN A 217 13.56 13.45 -20.85
C ASN A 217 14.70 14.01 -21.74
N ASP A 218 14.83 15.35 -21.89
CA ASP A 218 15.95 16.02 -22.52
C ASP A 218 16.93 16.56 -21.48
N ILE A 219 18.12 15.98 -21.39
CA ILE A 219 19.12 16.33 -20.35
C ILE A 219 19.52 17.81 -20.37
N PRO A 220 19.82 18.45 -21.54
CA PRO A 220 20.12 19.87 -21.58
C PRO A 220 19.02 20.76 -21.01
N SER A 221 17.77 20.54 -21.40
CA SER A 221 16.62 21.31 -20.91
C SER A 221 16.41 21.15 -19.40
N LEU A 222 16.63 19.95 -18.87
CA LEU A 222 16.56 19.68 -17.45
C LEU A 222 17.68 20.37 -16.66
N ILE A 223 18.91 20.33 -17.16
CA ILE A 223 20.06 21.03 -16.55
C ILE A 223 19.80 22.53 -16.51
N GLU A 224 19.36 23.13 -17.63
CA GLU A 224 19.05 24.57 -17.69
C GLU A 224 17.98 24.95 -16.65
N ALA A 225 16.92 24.15 -16.55
CA ALA A 225 15.85 24.40 -15.58
C ALA A 225 16.34 24.28 -14.13
N PHE A 226 17.09 23.25 -13.79
CA PHE A 226 17.59 23.03 -12.43
C PHE A 226 18.66 24.06 -12.03
N GLU A 227 19.58 24.43 -12.93
CA GLU A 227 20.52 25.52 -12.70
C GLU A 227 19.82 26.85 -12.48
N GLY A 228 18.72 27.09 -13.22
CA GLY A 228 17.91 28.32 -13.09
C GLY A 228 17.20 28.45 -11.75
N VAL A 229 16.95 27.36 -11.03
CA VAL A 229 16.30 27.36 -9.72
C VAL A 229 17.22 27.02 -8.56
N LYS A 230 18.44 26.56 -8.86
CA LYS A 230 19.47 26.31 -7.84
C LYS A 230 19.69 27.58 -7.03
N ASP A 231 19.78 27.45 -5.72
CA ASP A 231 19.96 28.54 -4.76
C ASP A 231 18.84 29.63 -4.83
N SER A 232 17.66 29.26 -5.33
CA SER A 232 16.45 30.11 -5.28
C SER A 232 16.21 30.61 -3.85
N LYS A 233 15.66 31.82 -3.70
CA LYS A 233 15.32 32.38 -2.38
C LYS A 233 13.83 32.23 -2.05
N LYS A 234 13.09 31.58 -2.93
CA LYS A 234 11.65 31.30 -2.79
C LYS A 234 11.34 29.90 -3.23
N PRO A 235 10.25 29.32 -2.74
CA PRO A 235 9.78 28.02 -3.21
C PRO A 235 9.43 28.08 -4.69
N VAL A 236 9.81 27.03 -5.42
CA VAL A 236 9.59 26.94 -6.86
C VAL A 236 9.12 25.56 -7.26
N ALA A 237 8.09 25.49 -8.09
CA ALA A 237 7.65 24.26 -8.75
C ALA A 237 8.31 24.14 -10.13
N VAL A 238 9.10 23.10 -10.33
CA VAL A 238 9.68 22.72 -11.62
C VAL A 238 8.84 21.58 -12.19
N HIS A 239 7.96 21.92 -13.13
CA HIS A 239 7.04 20.99 -13.75
C HIS A 239 7.68 20.38 -15.00
N ILE A 240 8.08 19.12 -14.91
CA ILE A 240 8.70 18.38 -16.00
C ILE A 240 7.71 17.39 -16.62
N VAL A 241 7.62 17.36 -17.95
CA VAL A 241 6.75 16.40 -18.66
C VAL A 241 7.59 15.22 -19.13
N THR A 242 7.37 14.04 -18.53
CA THR A 242 8.15 12.84 -18.82
C THR A 242 7.33 11.75 -19.51
N GLN A 243 8.02 10.79 -20.13
CA GLN A 243 7.39 9.62 -20.73
C GLN A 243 7.55 8.39 -19.82
N LYS A 244 6.45 7.96 -19.16
CA LYS A 244 6.42 6.73 -18.35
C LYS A 244 6.77 5.52 -19.22
N GLY A 245 7.75 4.72 -18.79
CA GLY A 245 8.20 3.54 -19.52
C GLY A 245 9.13 3.80 -20.71
N LYS A 246 9.67 5.03 -20.85
CA LYS A 246 10.54 5.45 -21.98
C LYS A 246 11.64 4.45 -22.29
N GLY A 247 11.75 4.08 -23.58
CA GLY A 247 12.77 3.17 -24.09
C GLY A 247 12.39 1.69 -24.06
N TYR A 248 11.15 1.36 -23.60
CA TYR A 248 10.61 0.01 -23.71
C TYR A 248 9.19 0.02 -24.27
N ALA A 249 9.04 -0.33 -25.54
CA ALA A 249 7.79 -0.17 -26.29
C ALA A 249 6.54 -0.79 -25.62
N PRO A 250 6.59 -1.98 -24.97
CA PRO A 250 5.44 -2.49 -24.24
C PRO A 250 4.98 -1.57 -23.11
N ALA A 251 5.92 -0.98 -22.34
CA ALA A 251 5.60 -0.10 -21.23
C ALA A 251 5.10 1.28 -21.68
N GLU A 252 5.60 1.78 -22.80
CA GLU A 252 5.11 3.03 -23.39
C GLU A 252 3.66 2.91 -23.88
N LYS A 253 3.30 1.71 -24.36
CA LYS A 253 1.96 1.41 -24.91
C LYS A 253 0.92 1.13 -23.80
N ASP A 254 1.32 0.45 -22.74
CA ASP A 254 0.44 0.04 -21.63
C ASP A 254 1.04 0.49 -20.30
N LYS A 255 0.84 1.77 -19.98
CA LYS A 255 1.44 2.41 -18.81
C LYS A 255 0.89 1.89 -17.47
N GLU A 256 -0.34 1.34 -17.45
CA GLU A 256 -0.98 0.79 -16.25
C GLU A 256 -0.34 -0.56 -15.89
N THR A 257 -0.36 -1.52 -16.78
CA THR A 257 0.26 -2.84 -16.58
C THR A 257 1.74 -2.74 -16.25
N TRP A 258 2.46 -1.80 -16.87
CA TRP A 258 3.88 -1.60 -16.67
C TRP A 258 4.24 -0.59 -15.56
N HIS A 259 3.30 -0.22 -14.69
CA HIS A 259 3.64 0.54 -13.50
C HIS A 259 4.52 -0.29 -12.56
N TRP A 260 4.09 -1.52 -12.27
CA TRP A 260 4.84 -2.56 -11.56
C TRP A 260 4.66 -3.88 -12.30
N HIS A 261 5.72 -4.68 -12.41
CA HIS A 261 5.66 -5.92 -13.17
C HIS A 261 6.41 -7.04 -12.46
N MET A 262 5.85 -8.27 -12.51
CA MET A 262 6.53 -9.50 -12.13
C MET A 262 7.70 -9.78 -13.10
N PRO A 263 8.64 -10.68 -12.76
CA PRO A 263 9.63 -11.15 -13.73
C PRO A 263 9.01 -11.55 -15.06
N PHE A 264 9.66 -11.17 -16.16
CA PHE A 264 9.11 -11.30 -17.52
C PHE A 264 10.20 -11.55 -18.55
N ASP A 265 9.78 -12.07 -19.71
CA ASP A 265 10.63 -12.18 -20.89
C ASP A 265 10.84 -10.80 -21.53
N PRO A 266 12.06 -10.26 -21.59
CA PRO A 266 12.31 -8.89 -22.07
C PRO A 266 12.07 -8.69 -23.57
N GLU A 267 12.03 -9.77 -24.38
CA GLU A 267 11.77 -9.70 -25.82
C GLU A 267 10.26 -9.63 -26.10
N THR A 268 9.46 -10.38 -25.34
CA THR A 268 8.01 -10.49 -25.55
C THR A 268 7.17 -9.68 -24.59
N GLY A 269 7.72 -9.26 -23.45
CA GLY A 269 7.01 -8.61 -22.35
C GLY A 269 6.08 -9.53 -21.55
N LYS A 270 6.10 -10.84 -21.82
CA LYS A 270 5.22 -11.79 -21.11
C LYS A 270 5.77 -12.11 -19.74
N SER A 271 4.87 -12.08 -18.72
CA SER A 271 5.21 -12.56 -17.39
C SER A 271 5.69 -14.00 -17.42
N LEU A 272 6.74 -14.29 -16.63
CA LEU A 272 7.23 -15.65 -16.40
C LEU A 272 6.40 -16.39 -15.35
N TYR A 273 5.56 -15.66 -14.61
CA TYR A 273 4.65 -16.21 -13.61
C TYR A 273 3.22 -16.11 -14.13
N ASN A 274 2.60 -17.25 -14.35
CA ASN A 274 1.17 -17.34 -14.57
C ASN A 274 0.52 -17.71 -13.24
N SER A 275 -0.27 -16.82 -12.66
CA SER A 275 -1.22 -17.20 -11.62
C SER A 275 -2.36 -17.95 -12.31
N GLU A 276 -2.31 -19.28 -12.29
CA GLU A 276 -3.47 -20.10 -12.65
C GLU A 276 -4.36 -20.21 -11.41
N GLY A 277 -5.62 -19.86 -11.53
CA GLY A 277 -6.62 -20.00 -10.49
C GLY A 277 -7.43 -18.74 -10.24
N GLU A 278 -8.43 -18.89 -9.41
CA GLU A 278 -9.31 -17.84 -8.95
C GLU A 278 -8.63 -17.04 -7.82
N ASP A 279 -8.75 -15.73 -7.84
CA ASP A 279 -8.27 -14.84 -6.78
C ASP A 279 -9.43 -13.96 -6.25
N TYR A 280 -9.26 -13.39 -5.06
CA TYR A 280 -10.28 -12.57 -4.43
C TYR A 280 -10.55 -11.25 -5.17
N GLY A 281 -9.62 -10.74 -5.97
CA GLY A 281 -9.86 -9.60 -6.84
C GLY A 281 -10.91 -9.94 -7.89
N THR A 282 -10.73 -11.04 -8.61
CA THR A 282 -11.68 -11.55 -9.63
C THR A 282 -13.03 -11.92 -9.00
N VAL A 283 -13.02 -12.65 -7.88
CA VAL A 283 -14.25 -13.04 -7.15
C VAL A 283 -15.06 -11.80 -6.74
N THR A 284 -14.39 -10.78 -6.20
CA THR A 284 -15.04 -9.54 -5.78
C THR A 284 -15.58 -8.77 -6.98
N CYS A 285 -14.80 -8.68 -8.06
CA CYS A 285 -15.20 -8.02 -9.29
C CYS A 285 -16.50 -8.59 -9.87
N ASP A 286 -16.54 -9.91 -10.08
CA ASP A 286 -17.67 -10.59 -10.71
C ASP A 286 -18.92 -10.42 -9.84
N HIS A 287 -18.78 -10.58 -8.53
CA HIS A 287 -19.88 -10.42 -7.59
C HIS A 287 -20.42 -8.98 -7.56
N LEU A 288 -19.55 -7.98 -7.50
CA LEU A 288 -19.96 -6.57 -7.52
C LEU A 288 -20.63 -6.19 -8.85
N LEU A 289 -20.14 -6.67 -9.99
CA LEU A 289 -20.79 -6.42 -11.28
C LEU A 289 -22.20 -6.99 -11.33
N GLU A 290 -22.43 -8.18 -10.79
CA GLU A 290 -23.76 -8.77 -10.68
C GLU A 290 -24.67 -7.90 -9.79
N LYS A 291 -24.21 -7.48 -8.62
CA LYS A 291 -24.97 -6.60 -7.71
C LYS A 291 -25.28 -5.24 -8.35
N MET A 292 -24.32 -4.62 -9.04
CA MET A 292 -24.51 -3.35 -9.75
C MET A 292 -25.52 -3.44 -10.90
N GLN A 293 -25.59 -4.59 -11.57
CA GLN A 293 -26.62 -4.82 -12.62
C GLN A 293 -28.01 -4.90 -12.02
N ALA A 294 -28.15 -5.57 -10.86
CA ALA A 294 -29.42 -5.76 -10.15
C ALA A 294 -29.87 -4.51 -9.41
N ASP A 295 -28.96 -3.74 -8.84
CA ASP A 295 -29.25 -2.58 -7.99
C ASP A 295 -28.39 -1.37 -8.38
N LYS A 296 -29.04 -0.30 -8.85
CA LYS A 296 -28.35 0.93 -9.29
C LYS A 296 -27.81 1.77 -8.12
N SER A 297 -28.18 1.48 -6.89
CA SER A 297 -27.64 2.12 -5.70
C SER A 297 -26.29 1.56 -5.25
N VAL A 298 -25.90 0.37 -5.72
CA VAL A 298 -24.59 -0.23 -5.46
C VAL A 298 -23.52 0.46 -6.29
N CYS A 299 -22.43 0.86 -5.64
CA CYS A 299 -21.29 1.47 -6.33
C CYS A 299 -19.96 1.04 -5.69
N ALA A 300 -18.91 1.01 -6.50
CA ALA A 300 -17.54 0.73 -6.07
C ALA A 300 -16.66 1.97 -6.12
N ILE A 301 -15.86 2.16 -5.07
CA ILE A 301 -14.92 3.26 -4.90
C ILE A 301 -13.51 2.68 -4.80
N THR A 302 -12.56 3.35 -5.41
CA THR A 302 -11.12 3.07 -5.27
C THR A 302 -10.34 4.36 -5.10
N SER A 303 -9.16 4.25 -4.49
CA SER A 303 -8.16 5.33 -4.40
C SER A 303 -6.97 4.97 -5.28
N ALA A 304 -7.12 5.14 -6.60
CA ALA A 304 -6.12 4.89 -7.65
C ALA A 304 -5.59 3.43 -7.74
N THR A 305 -6.27 2.48 -7.10
CA THR A 305 -5.89 1.05 -7.11
C THR A 305 -7.04 0.14 -7.58
N PRO A 306 -7.65 0.39 -8.76
CA PRO A 306 -8.86 -0.31 -9.18
C PRO A 306 -8.65 -1.83 -9.37
N THR A 307 -7.46 -2.25 -9.71
CA THR A 307 -7.14 -3.65 -9.97
C THR A 307 -7.05 -4.50 -8.70
N VAL A 308 -6.99 -3.89 -7.51
CA VAL A 308 -6.96 -4.62 -6.22
C VAL A 308 -8.20 -5.50 -6.04
N PHE A 309 -9.34 -5.06 -6.57
CA PHE A 309 -10.58 -5.85 -6.61
C PHE A 309 -11.05 -6.12 -8.06
N GLY A 310 -10.09 -6.31 -8.97
CA GLY A 310 -10.34 -6.84 -10.32
C GLY A 310 -10.92 -5.84 -11.34
N PHE A 311 -11.03 -4.54 -11.02
CA PHE A 311 -11.60 -3.54 -11.92
C PHE A 311 -10.59 -3.08 -12.98
N THR A 312 -10.39 -3.93 -13.99
CA THR A 312 -9.61 -3.61 -15.19
C THR A 312 -10.25 -2.48 -16.01
N PRO A 313 -9.55 -1.86 -17.00
CA PRO A 313 -10.11 -0.80 -17.83
C PRO A 313 -11.46 -1.17 -18.50
N ASP A 314 -11.61 -2.41 -18.94
CA ASP A 314 -12.87 -2.87 -19.56
C ASP A 314 -13.98 -3.08 -18.53
N VAL A 315 -13.66 -3.52 -17.34
CA VAL A 315 -14.61 -3.64 -16.22
C VAL A 315 -15.09 -2.26 -15.78
N ARG A 316 -14.17 -1.29 -15.62
CA ARG A 316 -14.51 0.11 -15.29
C ARG A 316 -15.51 0.72 -16.27
N LYS A 317 -15.31 0.46 -17.58
CA LYS A 317 -16.26 0.88 -18.63
C LYS A 317 -17.64 0.23 -18.48
N LYS A 318 -17.70 -1.06 -18.11
CA LYS A 318 -18.97 -1.79 -17.89
C LYS A 318 -19.72 -1.27 -16.67
N ALA A 319 -19.01 -1.01 -15.57
CA ALA A 319 -19.57 -0.47 -14.34
C ALA A 319 -20.07 0.99 -14.53
N GLY A 320 -19.42 1.77 -15.39
CA GLY A 320 -19.83 3.12 -15.74
C GLY A 320 -19.94 4.04 -14.53
N LYS A 321 -21.10 4.67 -14.32
CA LYS A 321 -21.34 5.61 -13.22
C LYS A 321 -21.34 4.97 -11.82
N GLN A 322 -21.42 3.65 -11.73
CA GLN A 322 -21.38 2.92 -10.46
C GLN A 322 -19.93 2.65 -10.00
N PHE A 323 -18.94 2.98 -10.81
CA PHE A 323 -17.54 2.95 -10.42
C PHE A 323 -16.98 4.37 -10.28
N MET A 324 -16.22 4.60 -9.22
CA MET A 324 -15.56 5.87 -8.94
C MET A 324 -14.11 5.63 -8.52
N ASP A 325 -13.19 6.24 -9.26
CA ASP A 325 -11.81 6.41 -8.84
C ASP A 325 -11.62 7.87 -8.40
N VAL A 326 -11.19 8.07 -7.17
CA VAL A 326 -11.02 9.40 -6.58
C VAL A 326 -9.59 9.92 -6.67
N GLY A 327 -8.70 9.18 -7.33
CA GLY A 327 -7.26 9.41 -7.28
C GLY A 327 -6.66 8.86 -5.98
N ILE A 328 -5.41 9.20 -5.69
CA ILE A 328 -4.76 8.80 -4.42
C ILE A 328 -5.27 9.71 -3.30
N ALA A 329 -6.47 9.41 -2.81
CA ALA A 329 -7.20 10.24 -1.85
C ALA A 329 -8.09 9.36 -0.95
N GLU A 330 -7.46 8.53 -0.13
CA GLU A 330 -8.12 7.53 0.72
C GLU A 330 -9.07 8.18 1.73
N GLU A 331 -8.66 9.30 2.33
CA GLU A 331 -9.48 10.08 3.26
C GLU A 331 -10.78 10.55 2.60
N HIS A 332 -10.65 11.10 1.38
CA HIS A 332 -11.82 11.52 0.59
C HIS A 332 -12.71 10.34 0.21
N ALA A 333 -12.13 9.20 -0.19
CA ALA A 333 -12.88 7.99 -0.53
C ALA A 333 -13.77 7.54 0.62
N MET A 334 -13.23 7.52 1.84
CA MET A 334 -13.95 7.09 3.03
C MET A 334 -15.09 8.06 3.38
N ALA A 335 -14.84 9.37 3.38
CA ALA A 335 -15.87 10.38 3.63
C ALA A 335 -16.94 10.39 2.51
N LEU A 336 -16.55 10.23 1.24
CA LEU A 336 -17.47 10.10 0.10
C LEU A 336 -18.39 8.89 0.27
N ALA A 337 -17.83 7.73 0.66
CA ALA A 337 -18.62 6.52 0.92
C ALA A 337 -19.67 6.77 1.99
N SER A 338 -19.34 7.46 3.08
CA SER A 338 -20.30 7.86 4.11
C SER A 338 -21.43 8.72 3.55
N GLY A 339 -21.09 9.72 2.74
CA GLY A 339 -22.07 10.60 2.10
C GLY A 339 -23.03 9.84 1.17
N ILE A 340 -22.50 8.90 0.38
CA ILE A 340 -23.31 8.03 -0.50
C ILE A 340 -24.26 7.17 0.32
N ALA A 341 -23.75 6.52 1.38
CA ALA A 341 -24.55 5.67 2.26
C ALA A 341 -25.69 6.46 2.94
N LYS A 342 -25.40 7.68 3.42
CA LYS A 342 -26.41 8.56 4.05
C LYS A 342 -27.54 8.96 3.12
N ASN A 343 -27.31 8.97 1.82
CA ASN A 343 -28.34 9.25 0.81
C ASN A 343 -28.95 7.97 0.19
N GLY A 344 -28.80 6.82 0.86
CA GLY A 344 -29.41 5.55 0.45
C GLY A 344 -28.65 4.78 -0.63
N GLY A 345 -27.43 5.18 -0.96
CA GLY A 345 -26.53 4.38 -1.80
C GLY A 345 -25.88 3.25 -0.99
N LYS A 346 -25.33 2.26 -1.70
CA LYS A 346 -24.64 1.09 -1.14
C LYS A 346 -23.18 1.11 -1.59
N PRO A 347 -22.32 1.89 -0.95
CA PRO A 347 -20.92 2.02 -1.36
C PRO A 347 -20.10 0.81 -0.91
N PHE A 348 -19.31 0.30 -1.85
CA PHE A 348 -18.20 -0.60 -1.59
C PHE A 348 -16.88 0.18 -1.79
N TYR A 349 -15.99 0.13 -0.81
CA TYR A 349 -14.65 0.70 -0.90
C TYR A 349 -13.60 -0.40 -0.77
N GLY A 350 -12.87 -0.67 -1.86
CA GLY A 350 -11.77 -1.64 -1.89
C GLY A 350 -10.43 -0.95 -1.69
N VAL A 351 -9.67 -1.37 -0.68
CA VAL A 351 -8.42 -0.71 -0.27
C VAL A 351 -7.40 -1.71 0.26
N TYR A 352 -6.11 -1.46 0.01
CA TYR A 352 -5.04 -2.21 0.66
C TYR A 352 -4.99 -1.92 2.17
N SER A 353 -4.69 -2.95 2.96
CA SER A 353 -4.57 -2.85 4.42
C SER A 353 -3.62 -1.73 4.86
N SER A 354 -2.47 -1.58 4.22
CA SER A 354 -1.51 -0.52 4.52
C SER A 354 -2.02 0.89 4.16
N PHE A 355 -2.86 1.04 3.12
CA PHE A 355 -3.42 2.34 2.72
C PHE A 355 -4.64 2.73 3.55
N LEU A 356 -5.33 1.75 4.14
CA LEU A 356 -6.41 1.98 5.10
C LEU A 356 -5.95 2.86 6.29
N GLN A 357 -4.65 2.87 6.61
CA GLN A 357 -4.08 3.70 7.68
C GLN A 357 -4.42 5.19 7.53
N ARG A 358 -4.49 5.70 6.31
CA ARG A 358 -4.84 7.11 6.04
C ARG A 358 -6.29 7.45 6.33
N THR A 359 -7.15 6.46 6.46
CA THR A 359 -8.60 6.67 6.63
C THR A 359 -9.06 6.58 8.07
N TYR A 360 -8.18 6.42 9.04
CA TYR A 360 -8.57 6.17 10.44
C TYR A 360 -9.50 7.26 10.99
N ASP A 361 -9.18 8.54 10.76
CA ASP A 361 -10.01 9.65 11.20
C ASP A 361 -11.38 9.63 10.53
N GLN A 362 -11.43 9.55 9.20
CA GLN A 362 -12.69 9.54 8.44
C GLN A 362 -13.54 8.29 8.74
N LEU A 363 -12.90 7.14 8.93
CA LEU A 363 -13.59 5.92 9.35
C LEU A 363 -14.22 6.10 10.72
N SER A 364 -13.50 6.69 11.67
CA SER A 364 -13.98 6.97 13.01
C SER A 364 -15.08 8.06 13.01
N GLN A 365 -14.77 9.24 12.44
CA GLN A 365 -15.59 10.45 12.55
C GLN A 365 -16.71 10.51 11.51
N ASP A 366 -16.41 10.25 10.24
CA ASP A 366 -17.39 10.42 9.19
C ASP A 366 -18.29 9.18 9.01
N VAL A 367 -17.74 7.99 9.25
CA VAL A 367 -18.46 6.72 9.04
C VAL A 367 -19.03 6.16 10.33
N CYS A 368 -18.21 5.85 11.33
CA CYS A 368 -18.66 5.08 12.51
C CYS A 368 -19.54 5.88 13.48
N ILE A 369 -19.17 7.12 13.85
CA ILE A 369 -20.01 7.98 14.68
C ILE A 369 -21.40 8.19 14.03
N ASN A 370 -21.41 8.27 12.70
CA ASN A 370 -22.63 8.47 11.91
C ASN A 370 -23.39 7.17 11.61
N LYS A 371 -22.84 6.00 11.97
CA LYS A 371 -23.40 4.68 11.65
C LYS A 371 -23.75 4.57 10.16
N SER A 372 -22.86 5.05 9.30
CA SER A 372 -23.07 5.00 7.86
C SER A 372 -22.80 3.58 7.36
N PRO A 373 -23.75 2.90 6.68
CA PRO A 373 -23.58 1.51 6.23
C PRO A 373 -22.67 1.46 5.00
N VAL A 374 -21.36 1.62 5.23
CA VAL A 374 -20.31 1.53 4.23
C VAL A 374 -19.72 0.13 4.27
N THR A 375 -19.53 -0.50 3.12
CA THR A 375 -18.80 -1.76 2.97
C THR A 375 -17.35 -1.47 2.60
N ILE A 376 -16.42 -1.93 3.42
CA ILE A 376 -14.97 -1.75 3.23
C ILE A 376 -14.33 -3.11 3.06
N ALA A 377 -13.70 -3.39 1.92
CA ALA A 377 -12.92 -4.61 1.73
C ALA A 377 -11.42 -4.32 1.88
N VAL A 378 -10.82 -4.97 2.88
CA VAL A 378 -9.41 -4.77 3.27
C VAL A 378 -8.57 -5.85 2.62
N PHE A 379 -7.88 -5.50 1.52
CA PHE A 379 -7.04 -6.40 0.74
C PHE A 379 -5.59 -6.40 1.22
N ALA A 380 -4.86 -7.44 0.85
CA ALA A 380 -3.45 -7.64 1.20
C ALA A 380 -3.17 -7.50 2.70
N ALA A 381 -4.15 -7.81 3.54
CA ALA A 381 -3.98 -8.00 4.96
C ALA A 381 -3.32 -9.35 5.23
N SER A 382 -2.72 -9.54 6.42
CA SER A 382 -1.99 -10.75 6.80
C SER A 382 -0.48 -10.68 6.52
N VAL A 383 0.26 -11.57 7.15
CA VAL A 383 1.68 -11.85 6.86
C VAL A 383 1.92 -12.33 5.40
N TYR A 384 0.88 -12.82 4.74
CA TYR A 384 0.90 -13.22 3.34
C TYR A 384 0.60 -12.08 2.36
N GLY A 385 0.39 -10.86 2.87
CA GLY A 385 0.21 -9.67 2.06
C GLY A 385 1.53 -9.18 1.45
N MET A 386 1.74 -7.86 1.45
CA MET A 386 3.00 -7.28 0.99
C MET A 386 4.09 -7.43 2.06
N SER A 387 5.31 -7.78 1.64
CA SER A 387 6.44 -8.04 2.54
C SER A 387 7.40 -6.85 2.71
N ASP A 388 7.23 -5.79 1.94
CA ASP A 388 8.02 -4.57 2.07
C ASP A 388 7.61 -3.78 3.32
N VAL A 389 8.59 -3.21 4.03
CA VAL A 389 8.40 -2.47 5.29
C VAL A 389 7.39 -1.33 5.19
N THR A 390 7.27 -0.72 4.02
CA THR A 390 6.36 0.40 3.79
C THR A 390 4.92 -0.03 3.48
N HIS A 391 4.66 -1.32 3.23
CA HIS A 391 3.37 -1.83 2.77
C HIS A 391 2.81 -2.98 3.62
N LEU A 392 3.27 -3.15 4.86
CA LEU A 392 2.88 -4.25 5.73
C LEU A 392 1.37 -4.27 6.01
N GLY A 393 0.73 -5.42 5.76
CA GLY A 393 -0.70 -5.65 5.99
C GLY A 393 -1.03 -6.31 7.34
N ILE A 394 -0.23 -6.07 8.38
CA ILE A 394 -0.33 -6.78 9.67
C ILE A 394 -0.83 -5.92 10.83
N TYR A 395 -1.09 -4.62 10.60
CA TYR A 395 -1.49 -3.67 11.64
C TYR A 395 -2.98 -3.33 11.63
N ASP A 396 -3.74 -3.79 10.64
CA ASP A 396 -5.15 -3.47 10.46
C ASP A 396 -6.04 -3.91 11.64
N ILE A 397 -5.78 -5.09 12.21
CA ILE A 397 -6.53 -5.61 13.35
C ILE A 397 -6.49 -4.65 14.54
N PRO A 398 -5.34 -4.32 15.14
CA PRO A 398 -5.31 -3.37 16.26
C PRO A 398 -5.71 -1.95 15.86
N MET A 399 -5.41 -1.55 14.62
CA MET A 399 -5.64 -0.18 14.16
C MET A 399 -7.12 0.19 14.12
N ILE A 400 -7.98 -0.63 13.49
CA ILE A 400 -9.38 -0.28 13.31
C ILE A 400 -10.34 -1.01 14.25
N SER A 401 -9.94 -2.13 14.85
CA SER A 401 -10.84 -2.88 15.75
C SER A 401 -11.14 -2.16 17.07
N ASN A 402 -10.48 -1.04 17.37
CA ASN A 402 -10.77 -0.18 18.52
C ASN A 402 -11.82 0.89 18.23
N ILE A 403 -12.25 1.06 16.97
CA ILE A 403 -13.27 2.06 16.60
C ILE A 403 -14.66 1.54 16.97
N PRO A 404 -15.43 2.29 17.79
CA PRO A 404 -16.80 1.90 18.14
C PRO A 404 -17.70 1.82 16.92
N GLU A 405 -18.74 1.00 16.99
CA GLU A 405 -19.78 0.78 15.95
C GLU A 405 -19.27 0.07 14.69
N LEU A 406 -17.97 -0.05 14.47
CA LEU A 406 -17.42 -0.79 13.34
C LEU A 406 -17.62 -2.30 13.54
N VAL A 407 -18.21 -2.96 12.56
CA VAL A 407 -18.20 -4.42 12.43
C VAL A 407 -17.02 -4.81 11.54
N TYR A 408 -16.04 -5.54 12.08
CA TYR A 408 -14.90 -6.00 11.32
C TYR A 408 -14.91 -7.52 11.26
N LEU A 409 -15.05 -8.06 10.05
CA LEU A 409 -15.24 -9.48 9.76
C LEU A 409 -13.98 -10.09 9.17
N ALA A 410 -13.73 -11.36 9.48
CA ALA A 410 -12.63 -12.16 8.96
C ALA A 410 -13.13 -13.52 8.45
N PRO A 411 -13.59 -13.60 7.21
CA PRO A 411 -14.00 -14.87 6.59
C PRO A 411 -12.82 -15.83 6.43
N VAL A 412 -13.12 -17.11 6.43
CA VAL A 412 -12.16 -18.20 6.17
C VAL A 412 -12.29 -18.68 4.73
N THR A 413 -13.53 -18.88 4.25
CA THR A 413 -13.81 -19.40 2.92
C THR A 413 -14.34 -18.35 1.96
N LYS A 414 -14.30 -18.66 0.66
CA LYS A 414 -14.91 -17.83 -0.38
C LYS A 414 -16.42 -17.66 -0.14
N GLU A 415 -17.09 -18.72 0.27
CA GLU A 415 -18.53 -18.72 0.55
C GLU A 415 -18.86 -17.80 1.74
N GLU A 416 -18.05 -17.82 2.78
CA GLU A 416 -18.17 -16.88 3.90
C GLU A 416 -17.95 -15.44 3.46
N TYR A 417 -16.88 -15.18 2.66
CA TYR A 417 -16.57 -13.86 2.14
C TYR A 417 -17.72 -13.27 1.34
N LEU A 418 -18.27 -14.03 0.38
CA LEU A 418 -19.37 -13.59 -0.47
C LEU A 418 -20.66 -13.33 0.35
N ALA A 419 -20.95 -14.19 1.31
CA ALA A 419 -22.12 -13.99 2.18
C ALA A 419 -21.96 -12.76 3.10
N MET A 420 -20.76 -12.51 3.62
CA MET A 420 -20.45 -11.30 4.40
C MET A 420 -20.52 -10.04 3.54
N LEU A 421 -20.07 -10.11 2.29
CA LEU A 421 -20.16 -9.02 1.34
C LEU A 421 -21.63 -8.70 1.00
N ASP A 422 -22.46 -9.72 0.75
CA ASP A 422 -23.89 -9.58 0.52
C ASP A 422 -24.59 -8.94 1.73
N TRP A 423 -24.35 -9.49 2.91
CA TRP A 423 -24.93 -8.95 4.13
C TRP A 423 -24.54 -7.49 4.35
N SER A 424 -23.26 -7.16 4.14
CA SER A 424 -22.76 -5.81 4.31
C SER A 424 -23.43 -4.81 3.34
N LEU A 425 -23.66 -5.20 2.09
CA LEU A 425 -24.33 -4.36 1.09
C LEU A 425 -25.85 -4.25 1.28
N GLU A 426 -26.47 -5.19 1.97
CA GLU A 426 -27.94 -5.25 2.14
C GLU A 426 -28.42 -4.64 3.46
N GLN A 427 -27.63 -4.73 4.54
CA GLN A 427 -27.96 -4.12 5.83
C GLN A 427 -27.78 -2.60 5.80
N ASN A 428 -28.38 -1.87 6.75
CA ASN A 428 -28.35 -0.41 6.81
C ASN A 428 -28.08 0.14 8.22
N GLU A 429 -27.53 -0.67 9.11
CA GLU A 429 -27.35 -0.35 10.53
C GLU A 429 -25.90 -0.09 10.91
N HIS A 430 -24.95 -0.74 10.22
CA HIS A 430 -23.53 -0.76 10.63
C HIS A 430 -22.57 -0.43 9.50
N PRO A 431 -21.47 0.30 9.77
CA PRO A 431 -20.29 0.26 8.94
C PRO A 431 -19.61 -1.12 9.07
N VAL A 432 -19.23 -1.72 7.94
CA VAL A 432 -18.66 -3.07 7.90
C VAL A 432 -17.34 -3.06 7.16
N ALA A 433 -16.27 -3.52 7.82
CA ALA A 433 -15.03 -3.89 7.18
C ALA A 433 -14.96 -5.41 7.05
N ILE A 434 -14.44 -5.91 5.93
CA ILE A 434 -14.21 -7.33 5.67
C ILE A 434 -12.74 -7.51 5.34
N ARG A 435 -12.04 -8.27 6.17
CA ARG A 435 -10.64 -8.63 5.97
C ARG A 435 -10.56 -9.75 4.94
N VAL A 436 -10.19 -9.39 3.71
CA VAL A 436 -10.17 -10.33 2.58
C VAL A 436 -9.10 -11.39 2.85
N PRO A 437 -9.45 -12.70 2.77
CA PRO A 437 -8.48 -13.77 3.05
C PRO A 437 -7.29 -13.74 2.09
N ALA A 438 -6.13 -14.20 2.57
CA ALA A 438 -4.89 -14.19 1.81
C ALA A 438 -4.89 -15.13 0.59
N SER A 439 -5.65 -16.22 0.66
CA SER A 439 -5.78 -17.20 -0.42
C SER A 439 -7.19 -17.76 -0.50
N ILE A 440 -7.58 -18.21 -1.69
CA ILE A 440 -8.88 -18.84 -1.89
C ILE A 440 -8.92 -20.21 -1.19
N VAL A 441 -9.86 -20.32 -0.25
CA VAL A 441 -10.29 -21.58 0.35
C VAL A 441 -11.77 -21.72 0.07
N SER A 442 -12.21 -22.83 -0.51
CA SER A 442 -13.64 -23.12 -0.76
C SER A 442 -13.97 -24.49 -0.20
N ASP A 443 -15.06 -24.58 0.53
CA ASP A 443 -15.61 -25.87 1.01
C ASP A 443 -16.89 -26.27 0.26
N GLY A 444 -17.35 -25.42 -0.68
CA GLY A 444 -18.54 -25.65 -1.50
C GLY A 444 -19.85 -25.63 -0.73
N LYS A 445 -19.86 -25.20 0.54
CA LYS A 445 -21.04 -25.20 1.39
C LYS A 445 -21.62 -23.77 1.48
N PRO A 446 -22.95 -23.64 1.35
CA PRO A 446 -23.59 -22.35 1.59
C PRO A 446 -23.35 -21.87 3.02
N PHE A 447 -22.95 -20.63 3.17
CA PHE A 447 -22.89 -19.99 4.48
C PHE A 447 -24.31 -19.64 4.95
N THR A 448 -24.68 -20.16 6.12
CA THR A 448 -26.07 -20.04 6.63
C THR A 448 -26.19 -19.29 7.95
N LYS A 449 -25.09 -18.75 8.47
CA LYS A 449 -25.07 -18.03 9.72
C LYS A 449 -25.77 -16.67 9.60
N ASP A 450 -26.57 -16.35 10.60
CA ASP A 450 -27.24 -15.04 10.71
C ASP A 450 -26.26 -13.98 11.23
N LEU A 451 -25.73 -13.17 10.32
CA LEU A 451 -24.77 -12.11 10.62
C LEU A 451 -25.40 -10.90 11.34
N SER A 452 -26.73 -10.79 11.40
CA SER A 452 -27.39 -9.75 12.19
C SER A 452 -27.21 -9.95 13.70
N LYS A 453 -26.86 -11.17 14.11
CA LYS A 453 -26.47 -11.49 15.49
C LYS A 453 -24.99 -11.26 15.67
N LEU A 454 -24.60 -10.01 15.86
CA LEU A 454 -23.20 -9.59 15.93
C LEU A 454 -22.40 -10.35 17.00
N ASN A 455 -21.12 -10.56 16.72
CA ASN A 455 -20.14 -11.18 17.61
C ASN A 455 -20.46 -12.62 18.03
N LYS A 456 -21.26 -13.36 17.27
CA LYS A 456 -21.52 -14.79 17.54
C LYS A 456 -20.51 -15.66 16.81
N TYR A 457 -19.81 -16.45 17.59
CA TYR A 457 -18.81 -17.41 17.11
C TYR A 457 -19.44 -18.73 16.68
N GLU A 458 -18.68 -19.56 15.99
CA GLU A 458 -19.09 -20.92 15.64
C GLU A 458 -18.10 -21.94 16.18
N MET A 459 -18.62 -22.89 16.95
CA MET A 459 -17.87 -24.06 17.36
C MET A 459 -17.96 -25.10 16.24
N THR A 460 -16.88 -25.25 15.49
CA THR A 460 -16.80 -26.18 14.37
C THR A 460 -16.37 -27.59 14.79
N GLN A 461 -15.67 -27.71 15.92
CA GLN A 461 -15.34 -28.96 16.58
C GLN A 461 -15.53 -28.82 18.09
N GLN A 462 -16.25 -29.76 18.69
CA GLN A 462 -16.37 -29.87 20.14
C GLN A 462 -15.30 -30.79 20.71
N GLY A 463 -14.66 -30.33 21.77
CA GLY A 463 -13.68 -31.04 22.55
C GLY A 463 -13.73 -30.65 24.02
N SER A 464 -12.62 -30.74 24.74
CA SER A 464 -12.48 -30.32 26.13
C SER A 464 -11.03 -29.97 26.47
N GLN A 465 -10.79 -29.35 27.61
CA GLN A 465 -9.51 -28.88 28.16
C GLN A 465 -8.82 -27.79 27.36
N VAL A 466 -8.80 -27.84 26.02
CA VAL A 466 -8.20 -26.85 25.15
C VAL A 466 -9.26 -26.33 24.18
N ALA A 467 -9.38 -25.01 24.03
CA ALA A 467 -10.14 -24.38 22.96
C ALA A 467 -9.21 -23.55 22.06
N VAL A 468 -9.33 -23.75 20.76
CA VAL A 468 -8.61 -23.03 19.72
C VAL A 468 -9.56 -22.06 19.03
N ILE A 469 -9.31 -20.75 19.17
CA ILE A 469 -10.07 -19.68 18.51
C ILE A 469 -9.15 -19.08 17.44
N ALA A 470 -9.37 -19.44 16.18
CA ALA A 470 -8.48 -19.04 15.10
C ALA A 470 -9.19 -18.13 14.08
N LEU A 471 -8.57 -16.99 13.79
CA LEU A 471 -9.15 -15.91 13.02
C LEU A 471 -8.80 -16.02 11.53
N GLY A 472 -9.80 -15.93 10.65
CA GLY A 472 -9.63 -15.73 9.21
C GLY A 472 -8.62 -16.69 8.57
N SER A 473 -7.58 -16.14 7.94
CA SER A 473 -6.56 -16.93 7.21
C SER A 473 -5.80 -17.93 8.11
N PHE A 474 -5.78 -17.73 9.44
CA PHE A 474 -5.11 -18.65 10.37
C PHE A 474 -6.04 -19.74 10.92
N TYR A 475 -7.30 -19.77 10.49
CA TYR A 475 -8.24 -20.81 10.92
C TYR A 475 -7.73 -22.24 10.59
N GLY A 476 -7.25 -22.44 9.35
CA GLY A 476 -6.69 -23.74 8.93
C GLY A 476 -5.49 -24.17 9.79
N MET A 477 -4.61 -23.23 10.15
CA MET A 477 -3.49 -23.48 11.06
C MET A 477 -3.98 -23.91 12.45
N GLY A 478 -5.04 -23.28 12.95
CA GLY A 478 -5.69 -23.65 14.22
C GLY A 478 -6.27 -25.06 14.20
N VAL A 479 -6.89 -25.47 13.09
CA VAL A 479 -7.41 -26.86 12.91
C VAL A 479 -6.28 -27.88 12.93
N GLU A 480 -5.17 -27.64 12.22
CA GLU A 480 -4.01 -28.54 12.23
C GLU A 480 -3.33 -28.61 13.59
N ALA A 481 -3.19 -27.47 14.28
CA ALA A 481 -2.65 -27.47 15.66
C ALA A 481 -3.54 -28.28 16.62
N ALA A 482 -4.86 -28.15 16.53
CA ALA A 482 -5.82 -28.93 17.33
C ALA A 482 -5.67 -30.44 17.08
N LYS A 483 -5.49 -30.86 15.83
CA LYS A 483 -5.26 -32.24 15.44
C LYS A 483 -3.93 -32.78 16.03
N LEU A 484 -2.84 -32.00 15.94
CA LEU A 484 -1.54 -32.38 16.52
C LEU A 484 -1.60 -32.49 18.05
N ILE A 485 -2.38 -31.66 18.73
CA ILE A 485 -2.63 -31.76 20.18
C ILE A 485 -3.32 -33.09 20.49
N GLU A 486 -4.37 -33.46 19.74
CA GLU A 486 -5.09 -34.72 19.93
C GLU A 486 -4.19 -35.93 19.67
N GLU A 487 -3.40 -35.92 18.61
CA GLU A 487 -2.45 -37.02 18.28
C GLU A 487 -1.39 -37.23 19.36
N LYS A 488 -0.85 -36.13 19.93
CA LYS A 488 0.23 -36.20 20.93
C LYS A 488 -0.25 -36.47 22.35
N THR A 489 -1.48 -36.08 22.70
CA THR A 489 -1.97 -36.12 24.10
C THR A 489 -3.23 -36.94 24.32
N GLY A 490 -3.97 -37.27 23.27
CA GLY A 490 -5.32 -37.81 23.35
C GLY A 490 -6.40 -36.81 23.72
N VAL A 491 -6.06 -35.54 23.92
CA VAL A 491 -7.01 -34.45 24.22
C VAL A 491 -7.56 -33.89 22.93
N LYS A 492 -8.86 -34.11 22.68
CA LYS A 492 -9.56 -33.47 21.57
C LYS A 492 -9.86 -32.02 21.90
N ALA A 493 -9.27 -31.09 21.18
CA ALA A 493 -9.49 -29.67 21.39
C ALA A 493 -10.82 -29.21 20.77
N THR A 494 -11.46 -28.22 21.39
CA THR A 494 -12.55 -27.45 20.76
C THR A 494 -11.94 -26.51 19.72
N VAL A 495 -12.57 -26.40 18.52
CA VAL A 495 -12.16 -25.45 17.48
C VAL A 495 -13.29 -24.48 17.20
N ILE A 496 -12.96 -23.19 17.16
CA ILE A 496 -13.94 -22.09 17.03
C ILE A 496 -13.50 -21.15 15.91
N ASN A 497 -14.43 -20.86 14.99
CA ASN A 497 -14.33 -19.79 14.03
C ASN A 497 -15.04 -18.55 14.60
N PRO A 498 -14.31 -17.47 14.93
CA PRO A 498 -14.93 -16.28 15.53
C PRO A 498 -15.64 -15.38 14.54
N TYR A 499 -15.31 -15.40 13.25
CA TYR A 499 -15.80 -14.50 12.18
C TYR A 499 -15.56 -13.01 12.41
N TYR A 500 -15.61 -12.53 13.65
CA TYR A 500 -15.56 -11.13 14.05
C TYR A 500 -14.21 -10.80 14.70
N ILE A 501 -13.59 -9.73 14.21
CA ILE A 501 -12.41 -9.11 14.84
C ILE A 501 -12.83 -8.13 15.93
N THR A 502 -13.92 -7.37 15.70
CA THR A 502 -14.53 -6.47 16.69
C THR A 502 -15.51 -7.22 17.59
N GLY A 503 -15.39 -6.99 18.89
CA GLY A 503 -16.26 -7.65 19.87
C GLY A 503 -15.86 -9.09 20.19
N ILE A 504 -16.58 -9.73 21.10
CA ILE A 504 -16.38 -11.12 21.54
C ILE A 504 -17.72 -11.81 21.83
N ASP A 505 -17.82 -13.11 21.60
CA ASP A 505 -18.97 -13.92 22.03
C ASP A 505 -18.86 -14.29 23.52
N LYS A 506 -19.35 -13.39 24.39
CA LYS A 506 -19.28 -13.60 25.84
C LYS A 506 -19.97 -14.87 26.31
N GLU A 507 -21.07 -15.29 25.66
CA GLU A 507 -21.81 -16.50 26.04
C GLU A 507 -21.00 -17.74 25.75
N MET A 508 -20.41 -17.83 24.56
CA MET A 508 -19.55 -18.96 24.21
C MET A 508 -18.30 -19.00 25.10
N LEU A 509 -17.62 -17.87 25.28
CA LEU A 509 -16.44 -17.80 26.12
C LEU A 509 -16.73 -18.16 27.58
N GLU A 510 -17.89 -17.82 28.12
CA GLU A 510 -18.31 -18.20 29.46
C GLU A 510 -18.56 -19.72 29.53
N CYS A 511 -19.20 -20.32 28.51
CA CYS A 511 -19.43 -21.76 28.46
C CYS A 511 -18.11 -22.57 28.46
N LEU A 512 -17.06 -22.05 27.82
CA LEU A 512 -15.76 -22.74 27.79
C LEU A 512 -15.13 -22.89 29.18
N LYS A 513 -15.44 -22.02 30.16
CA LYS A 513 -14.90 -22.12 31.53
C LYS A 513 -15.29 -23.42 32.25
N ALA A 514 -16.35 -24.09 31.80
CA ALA A 514 -16.86 -25.30 32.48
C ALA A 514 -15.93 -26.51 32.33
N ASP A 515 -15.27 -26.63 31.18
CA ASP A 515 -14.49 -27.85 30.85
C ASP A 515 -13.18 -27.56 30.08
N HIS A 516 -12.80 -26.26 29.90
CA HIS A 516 -11.54 -25.88 29.28
C HIS A 516 -10.62 -25.19 30.30
N LYS A 517 -9.36 -25.62 30.33
CA LYS A 517 -8.30 -25.03 31.14
C LYS A 517 -7.44 -24.02 30.37
N THR A 518 -7.33 -24.25 29.05
CA THR A 518 -6.50 -23.42 28.17
C THR A 518 -7.34 -22.98 26.97
N VAL A 519 -7.34 -21.69 26.70
CA VAL A 519 -7.89 -21.09 25.49
C VAL A 519 -6.74 -20.47 24.71
N ILE A 520 -6.62 -20.82 23.44
CA ILE A 520 -5.63 -20.21 22.56
C ILE A 520 -6.30 -19.39 21.47
N THR A 521 -5.66 -18.30 21.09
CA THR A 521 -6.11 -17.45 19.96
C THR A 521 -5.03 -17.39 18.91
N LEU A 522 -5.43 -17.41 17.64
CA LEU A 522 -4.54 -17.25 16.49
C LEU A 522 -5.02 -16.08 15.64
N GLU A 523 -4.13 -15.14 15.35
CA GLU A 523 -4.36 -14.03 14.45
C GLU A 523 -3.13 -13.75 13.57
N ASP A 524 -3.37 -13.39 12.31
CA ASP A 524 -2.33 -13.12 11.32
C ASP A 524 -1.99 -11.61 11.25
N GLY A 525 -2.02 -10.95 12.40
CA GLY A 525 -1.64 -9.58 12.66
C GLY A 525 -0.75 -9.47 13.89
N VAL A 526 -0.35 -8.26 14.26
CA VAL A 526 0.43 -8.02 15.48
C VAL A 526 -0.43 -8.25 16.71
N LEU A 527 0.18 -8.87 17.76
CA LEU A 527 -0.51 -9.24 18.99
C LEU A 527 -0.96 -8.03 19.81
N GLU A 528 -0.09 -7.00 19.93
CA GLU A 528 -0.39 -5.84 20.75
C GLU A 528 -1.61 -5.07 20.24
N GLY A 529 -2.65 -4.95 21.06
CA GLY A 529 -3.93 -4.37 20.69
C GLY A 529 -4.80 -5.28 19.80
N GLY A 530 -4.37 -6.51 19.55
CA GLY A 530 -4.99 -7.44 18.63
C GLY A 530 -6.23 -8.16 19.18
N PHE A 531 -6.67 -9.16 18.42
CA PHE A 531 -7.85 -9.98 18.75
C PHE A 531 -7.63 -10.84 20.00
N GLY A 532 -6.45 -11.46 20.13
CA GLY A 532 -6.12 -12.36 21.25
C GLY A 532 -6.14 -11.64 22.60
N GLU A 533 -5.69 -10.40 22.68
CA GLU A 533 -5.71 -9.60 23.91
C GLU A 533 -7.13 -9.35 24.44
N LYS A 534 -8.13 -9.21 23.55
CA LYS A 534 -9.54 -9.07 23.94
C LYS A 534 -10.06 -10.33 24.65
N ILE A 535 -9.66 -11.51 24.15
CA ILE A 535 -10.00 -12.80 24.73
C ILE A 535 -9.25 -13.00 26.05
N ALA A 536 -7.94 -12.71 26.09
CA ALA A 536 -7.14 -12.78 27.29
C ALA A 536 -7.70 -11.87 28.41
N ARG A 537 -8.12 -10.65 28.06
CA ARG A 537 -8.80 -9.75 29.01
C ARG A 537 -10.10 -10.33 29.56
N PHE A 538 -10.88 -11.04 28.76
CA PHE A 538 -12.12 -11.69 29.20
C PHE A 538 -11.84 -12.75 30.27
N TYR A 539 -10.76 -13.51 30.13
CA TYR A 539 -10.38 -14.58 31.06
C TYR A 539 -9.49 -14.13 32.21
N GLY A 540 -9.08 -12.85 32.27
CA GLY A 540 -8.11 -12.32 33.25
C GLY A 540 -8.45 -12.58 34.73
N ASP A 541 -9.75 -12.65 35.06
CA ASP A 541 -10.22 -12.95 36.44
C ASP A 541 -10.70 -14.42 36.59
N SER A 542 -10.24 -15.34 35.74
CA SER A 542 -10.63 -16.76 35.76
C SER A 542 -9.41 -17.68 35.84
N ASP A 543 -9.66 -18.96 36.15
CA ASP A 543 -8.62 -20.00 36.15
C ASP A 543 -8.26 -20.50 34.73
N VAL A 544 -8.87 -19.97 33.68
CA VAL A 544 -8.59 -20.33 32.30
C VAL A 544 -7.31 -19.62 31.83
N LYS A 545 -6.31 -20.39 31.46
CA LYS A 545 -5.08 -19.87 30.88
C LYS A 545 -5.31 -19.47 29.43
N THR A 546 -4.91 -18.26 29.06
CA THR A 546 -5.00 -17.81 27.66
C THR A 546 -3.60 -17.71 27.05
N LEU A 547 -3.40 -18.29 25.87
CA LEU A 547 -2.21 -18.14 25.04
C LEU A 547 -2.60 -17.43 23.74
N CYS A 548 -1.96 -16.31 23.46
CA CYS A 548 -2.21 -15.55 22.24
C CYS A 548 -1.07 -15.77 21.26
N PHE A 549 -1.40 -16.19 20.05
CA PHE A 549 -0.47 -16.41 18.95
C PHE A 549 -0.73 -15.41 17.84
N GLY A 550 0.29 -14.66 17.47
CA GLY A 550 0.28 -13.62 16.43
C GLY A 550 1.68 -13.05 16.28
N LEU A 551 1.83 -12.03 15.48
CA LEU A 551 3.12 -11.46 15.13
C LEU A 551 3.65 -10.51 16.23
N GLU A 552 4.96 -10.47 16.41
CA GLU A 552 5.64 -9.46 17.19
C GLU A 552 5.44 -8.08 16.56
N LYS A 553 5.26 -7.04 17.39
CA LYS A 553 5.12 -5.66 16.94
C LYS A 553 6.47 -5.08 16.53
N LYS A 554 6.85 -5.26 15.28
CA LYS A 554 8.02 -4.68 14.66
C LYS A 554 7.78 -4.43 13.17
N PHE A 555 8.59 -3.57 12.57
CA PHE A 555 8.63 -3.40 11.12
C PHE A 555 9.43 -4.55 10.51
N TYR A 556 8.75 -5.46 9.83
CA TYR A 556 9.37 -6.49 9.01
C TYR A 556 9.74 -5.89 7.65
N ASP A 557 10.77 -6.38 7.00
CA ASP A 557 11.16 -5.91 5.67
C ASP A 557 11.58 -7.07 4.78
N ARG A 558 11.02 -7.16 3.59
CA ARG A 558 11.37 -8.12 2.52
C ARG A 558 11.51 -9.55 3.05
N TYR A 559 10.55 -9.96 3.83
CA TYR A 559 10.57 -11.24 4.56
C TYR A 559 9.96 -12.39 3.75
N ASP A 560 10.41 -13.60 4.07
CA ASP A 560 9.70 -14.83 3.74
C ASP A 560 8.61 -15.10 4.79
N PRO A 561 7.34 -15.24 4.40
CA PRO A 561 6.26 -15.51 5.35
C PRO A 561 6.49 -16.77 6.21
N ALA A 562 7.06 -17.83 5.66
CA ALA A 562 7.30 -19.06 6.40
C ALA A 562 8.36 -18.87 7.51
N GLU A 563 9.40 -18.07 7.25
CA GLU A 563 10.41 -17.72 8.25
C GLU A 563 9.81 -16.88 9.37
N VAL A 564 9.05 -15.81 9.02
CA VAL A 564 8.39 -14.97 10.01
C VAL A 564 7.41 -15.76 10.86
N LEU A 565 6.63 -16.67 10.28
CA LEU A 565 5.73 -17.54 11.05
C LEU A 565 6.50 -18.42 12.02
N LYS A 566 7.60 -19.03 11.59
CA LYS A 566 8.44 -19.86 12.42
C LYS A 566 9.10 -19.08 13.57
N GLU A 567 9.59 -17.88 13.30
CA GLU A 567 10.18 -16.99 14.33
C GLU A 567 9.17 -16.61 15.41
N ASN A 568 7.90 -16.42 15.04
CA ASN A 568 6.82 -16.03 15.94
C ASN A 568 6.07 -17.23 16.55
N HIS A 569 6.58 -18.45 16.46
CA HIS A 569 5.90 -19.68 16.93
C HIS A 569 4.51 -19.90 16.31
N LEU A 570 4.37 -19.55 15.05
CA LEU A 570 3.11 -19.61 14.28
C LEU A 570 3.13 -20.77 13.26
N THR A 571 3.72 -21.92 13.61
CA THR A 571 3.50 -23.17 12.88
C THR A 571 2.59 -24.10 13.69
N PRO A 572 1.80 -24.97 13.05
CA PRO A 572 0.94 -25.91 13.79
C PRO A 572 1.68 -26.74 14.83
N GLU A 573 2.92 -27.16 14.53
CA GLU A 573 3.78 -27.95 15.41
C GLU A 573 4.20 -27.15 16.64
N GLN A 574 4.68 -25.89 16.46
CA GLN A 574 5.11 -25.03 17.56
C GLN A 574 3.94 -24.64 18.46
N ILE A 575 2.79 -24.30 17.88
CA ILE A 575 1.56 -24.00 18.61
C ILE A 575 1.15 -25.21 19.46
N ALA A 576 1.11 -26.41 18.85
CA ALA A 576 0.76 -27.62 19.58
C ALA A 576 1.74 -27.92 20.72
N GLU A 577 3.05 -27.76 20.52
CA GLU A 577 4.07 -27.93 21.53
C GLU A 577 3.93 -26.95 22.71
N ASP A 578 3.66 -25.68 22.42
CA ASP A 578 3.48 -24.66 23.46
C ASP A 578 2.19 -24.88 24.26
N VAL A 579 1.12 -25.33 23.61
CA VAL A 579 -0.13 -25.70 24.29
C VAL A 579 0.05 -26.95 25.18
N ILE A 580 0.72 -28.00 24.69
CA ILE A 580 0.96 -29.21 25.43
C ILE A 580 1.72 -28.95 26.74
N LYS A 581 2.63 -27.99 26.80
CA LYS A 581 3.32 -27.56 28.02
C LYS A 581 2.37 -27.03 29.10
N THR A 582 1.13 -26.71 28.74
CA THR A 582 0.12 -26.12 29.66
C THR A 582 -0.89 -27.16 30.15
N LEU A 583 -0.93 -28.33 29.55
CA LEU A 583 -1.77 -29.48 29.96
C LEU A 583 -1.16 -30.27 31.10
#